data_52ea1d689258ea01fbc3dbca709a3d90
#
_entry.id   52ea1d689258ea01fbc3dbca709a3d90
#
_cell.length_a   1.000
_cell.length_b   1.000
_cell.length_c   1.000
_cell.angle_alpha   90.00
_cell.angle_beta   90.00
_cell.angle_gamma   90.00
#
_symmetry.space_group_name_H-M   'P 1'
#
loop_
_entity.id
_entity.type
_entity.pdbx_description
1 polymer ?
#
loop_
_entity_poly.entity_id
_entity_poly.type
_entity_poly.pdbx_seq_one_letter_code
_entity_poly.pdbx_strand_id
1 'polypeptide(L)'
;MAVELGFIVEGHCEYESIPSIVSKIHGYFNFPIINAKGIGNIIKNTSDELLHLVKHFDPRKIIISLDYREAEREGLVKDCVELKEIVLRNCEQFMQTQQNGSLELPDEICVIIADKTYESWICADYENLKTNPLFNAAKITENFTNVDEEIPNPCSWLQSKLNEDIDMKARANRKKVAQTLRPDFAATKSRSFRKFHKEVTNINVA
;
A
#
# COMPACT_ATOMS: atom_id res chain seq x y z
N MET A 1 -19.57 -15.47 -4.47
CA MET A 1 -20.06 -14.16 -3.95
C MET A 1 -18.98 -13.15 -4.26
N ALA A 2 -19.35 -12.09 -4.93
CA ALA A 2 -18.46 -10.97 -5.20
C ALA A 2 -17.93 -10.38 -3.87
N VAL A 3 -16.67 -9.96 -3.85
CA VAL A 3 -16.10 -9.22 -2.72
C VAL A 3 -15.97 -7.76 -3.11
N GLU A 4 -16.15 -6.85 -2.14
CA GLU A 4 -16.15 -5.41 -2.45
C GLU A 4 -14.77 -4.90 -2.86
N LEU A 5 -13.70 -5.52 -2.36
CA LEU A 5 -12.34 -5.03 -2.49
C LEU A 5 -11.34 -6.16 -2.71
N GLY A 6 -10.34 -5.93 -3.57
CA GLY A 6 -9.17 -6.76 -3.75
C GLY A 6 -7.90 -5.92 -3.81
N PHE A 7 -6.76 -6.50 -3.46
CA PHE A 7 -5.47 -5.82 -3.50
C PHE A 7 -4.42 -6.60 -4.28
N ILE A 8 -3.57 -5.85 -4.99
CA ILE A 8 -2.27 -6.32 -5.47
C ILE A 8 -1.23 -5.42 -4.82
N VAL A 9 -0.29 -6.00 -4.08
CA VAL A 9 0.75 -5.26 -3.37
C VAL A 9 2.13 -5.72 -3.79
N GLU A 10 3.09 -4.82 -3.68
CA GLU A 10 4.44 -5.10 -4.14
C GLU A 10 5.14 -6.13 -3.28
N GLY A 11 5.05 -6.00 -1.96
CA GLY A 11 5.87 -6.75 -1.04
C GLY A 11 5.19 -7.29 0.21
N HIS A 12 6.02 -7.90 1.05
CA HIS A 12 5.57 -8.51 2.29
C HIS A 12 5.12 -7.47 3.35
N CYS A 13 5.67 -6.26 3.32
CA CYS A 13 5.32 -5.22 4.29
C CYS A 13 3.87 -4.80 4.13
N GLU A 14 3.46 -4.48 2.92
CA GLU A 14 2.09 -4.12 2.58
C GLU A 14 1.14 -5.30 2.80
N TYR A 15 1.53 -6.49 2.32
CA TYR A 15 0.73 -7.71 2.47
C TYR A 15 0.33 -7.98 3.92
N GLU A 16 1.25 -7.76 4.88
CA GLU A 16 1.02 -7.97 6.30
C GLU A 16 0.26 -6.83 6.98
N SER A 17 0.35 -5.63 6.45
CA SER A 17 -0.08 -4.40 7.11
C SER A 17 -1.41 -3.87 6.60
N ILE A 18 -1.66 -3.94 5.30
CA ILE A 18 -2.87 -3.41 4.66
C ILE A 18 -4.15 -3.96 5.29
N PRO A 19 -4.28 -5.25 5.64
CA PRO A 19 -5.49 -5.74 6.29
C PRO A 19 -5.84 -4.99 7.59
N SER A 20 -4.83 -4.70 8.41
CA SER A 20 -5.04 -3.94 9.65
C SER A 20 -5.39 -2.47 9.40
N ILE A 21 -4.81 -1.86 8.37
CA ILE A 21 -5.07 -0.47 8.00
C ILE A 21 -6.48 -0.31 7.44
N VAL A 22 -6.85 -1.16 6.48
CA VAL A 22 -8.18 -1.16 5.85
C VAL A 22 -9.27 -1.39 6.88
N SER A 23 -9.06 -2.33 7.80
CA SER A 23 -9.98 -2.58 8.90
C SER A 23 -10.24 -1.35 9.76
N LYS A 24 -9.24 -0.53 10.00
CA LYS A 24 -9.38 0.72 10.77
C LYS A 24 -10.08 1.82 10.00
N ILE A 25 -9.92 1.87 8.69
CA ILE A 25 -10.57 2.87 7.83
C ILE A 25 -12.05 2.52 7.64
N HIS A 26 -12.34 1.26 7.36
CA HIS A 26 -13.66 0.85 6.87
C HIS A 26 -14.37 -0.22 7.71
N GLY A 27 -13.70 -0.82 8.70
CA GLY A 27 -14.23 -1.97 9.44
C GLY A 27 -14.31 -3.28 8.66
N TYR A 28 -13.81 -3.32 7.42
CA TYR A 28 -13.90 -4.45 6.51
C TYR A 28 -12.63 -5.31 6.54
N PHE A 29 -12.77 -6.63 6.64
CA PHE A 29 -11.64 -7.54 6.85
C PHE A 29 -11.49 -8.62 5.77
N ASN A 30 -12.54 -8.89 5.03
CA ASN A 30 -12.56 -10.06 4.15
C ASN A 30 -12.35 -9.67 2.70
N PHE A 31 -11.10 -9.46 2.32
CA PHE A 31 -10.72 -9.17 0.95
C PHE A 31 -9.48 -9.97 0.54
N PRO A 32 -9.39 -10.40 -0.72
CA PRO A 32 -8.19 -11.03 -1.26
C PRO A 32 -7.07 -10.01 -1.40
N ILE A 33 -5.85 -10.46 -1.11
CA ILE A 33 -4.64 -9.68 -1.30
C ILE A 33 -3.57 -10.55 -1.95
N ILE A 34 -2.98 -10.08 -3.05
CA ILE A 34 -1.89 -10.73 -3.76
C ILE A 34 -0.59 -9.99 -3.46
N ASN A 35 0.45 -10.73 -3.06
CA ASN A 35 1.81 -10.24 -2.99
C ASN A 35 2.54 -10.59 -4.29
N ALA A 36 2.79 -9.62 -5.13
CA ALA A 36 3.45 -9.79 -6.43
C ALA A 36 4.96 -10.05 -6.33
N LYS A 37 5.55 -9.90 -5.14
CA LYS A 37 6.98 -10.18 -4.86
C LYS A 37 7.94 -9.31 -5.68
N GLY A 38 7.67 -8.02 -5.72
CA GLY A 38 8.51 -6.97 -6.29
C GLY A 38 7.89 -6.21 -7.45
N ILE A 39 8.36 -4.99 -7.64
CA ILE A 39 7.83 -4.04 -8.63
C ILE A 39 7.95 -4.55 -10.07
N GLY A 40 9.07 -5.19 -10.41
CA GLY A 40 9.28 -5.76 -11.74
C GLY A 40 8.26 -6.83 -12.10
N ASN A 41 7.79 -7.61 -11.11
CA ASN A 41 6.73 -8.58 -11.31
C ASN A 41 5.39 -7.90 -11.56
N ILE A 42 5.07 -6.85 -10.81
CA ILE A 42 3.82 -6.10 -11.05
C ILE A 42 3.83 -5.55 -12.47
N ILE A 43 4.88 -4.84 -12.88
CA ILE A 43 4.96 -4.25 -14.22
C ILE A 43 4.78 -5.33 -15.31
N LYS A 44 5.36 -6.50 -15.15
CA LYS A 44 5.30 -7.58 -16.15
C LYS A 44 4.01 -8.36 -16.11
N ASN A 45 3.48 -8.62 -14.93
CA ASN A 45 2.43 -9.62 -14.70
C ASN A 45 1.12 -9.01 -14.20
N THR A 46 0.92 -7.68 -14.30
CA THR A 46 -0.32 -7.01 -13.85
C THR A 46 -1.57 -7.72 -14.36
N SER A 47 -1.59 -8.11 -15.65
CA SER A 47 -2.74 -8.78 -16.25
C SER A 47 -3.01 -10.16 -15.65
N ASP A 48 -1.97 -10.93 -15.34
CA ASP A 48 -2.11 -12.26 -14.74
C ASP A 48 -2.60 -12.18 -13.29
N GLU A 49 -2.09 -11.21 -12.52
CA GLU A 49 -2.52 -10.97 -11.14
C GLU A 49 -3.97 -10.47 -11.09
N LEU A 50 -4.36 -9.57 -12.00
CA LEU A 50 -5.74 -9.12 -12.16
C LEU A 50 -6.66 -10.29 -12.54
N LEU A 51 -6.25 -11.11 -13.52
CA LEU A 51 -7.00 -12.29 -13.93
C LEU A 51 -7.21 -13.27 -12.76
N HIS A 52 -6.17 -13.47 -11.94
CA HIS A 52 -6.26 -14.32 -10.77
C HIS A 52 -7.27 -13.76 -9.76
N LEU A 53 -7.22 -12.47 -9.43
CA LEU A 53 -8.18 -11.85 -8.52
C LEU A 53 -9.61 -11.94 -9.04
N VAL A 54 -9.84 -11.53 -10.28
CA VAL A 54 -11.18 -11.49 -10.88
C VAL A 54 -11.77 -12.91 -10.96
N LYS A 55 -10.99 -13.87 -11.45
CA LYS A 55 -11.48 -15.25 -11.65
C LYS A 55 -11.83 -15.97 -10.33
N HIS A 56 -11.12 -15.70 -9.26
CA HIS A 56 -11.29 -16.46 -8.01
C HIS A 56 -12.09 -15.73 -6.94
N PHE A 57 -12.17 -14.40 -7.01
CA PHE A 57 -12.75 -13.59 -5.92
C PHE A 57 -13.77 -12.57 -6.38
N ASP A 58 -13.82 -12.25 -7.68
CA ASP A 58 -14.78 -11.32 -8.26
C ASP A 58 -14.88 -9.99 -7.48
N PRO A 59 -13.75 -9.24 -7.32
CA PRO A 59 -13.75 -7.99 -6.59
C PRO A 59 -14.36 -6.86 -7.42
N ARG A 60 -15.24 -6.05 -6.81
CA ARG A 60 -15.79 -4.86 -7.45
C ARG A 60 -14.75 -3.77 -7.65
N LYS A 61 -13.87 -3.60 -6.67
CA LYS A 61 -12.77 -2.64 -6.74
C LYS A 61 -11.44 -3.34 -6.48
N ILE A 62 -10.42 -2.99 -7.27
CA ILE A 62 -9.04 -3.48 -7.07
C ILE A 62 -8.13 -2.29 -6.81
N ILE A 63 -7.33 -2.34 -5.74
CA ILE A 63 -6.29 -1.37 -5.44
C ILE A 63 -4.92 -2.03 -5.64
N ILE A 64 -4.11 -1.44 -6.52
CA ILE A 64 -2.71 -1.82 -6.75
C ILE A 64 -1.83 -0.83 -6.00
N SER A 65 -1.07 -1.31 -5.01
CA SER A 65 -0.19 -0.49 -4.18
C SER A 65 1.28 -0.77 -4.49
N LEU A 66 2.05 0.27 -4.77
CA LEU A 66 3.42 0.22 -5.29
C LEU A 66 4.33 1.19 -4.56
N ASP A 67 5.62 0.85 -4.49
CA ASP A 67 6.69 1.72 -4.00
C ASP A 67 7.42 2.37 -5.19
N TYR A 68 7.46 3.71 -5.24
CA TYR A 68 8.17 4.43 -6.31
C TYR A 68 9.68 4.20 -6.25
N ARG A 69 10.26 4.25 -5.06
CA ARG A 69 11.72 4.19 -4.91
C ARG A 69 12.34 2.88 -5.42
N GLU A 70 11.63 1.77 -5.32
CA GLU A 70 12.14 0.50 -5.81
C GLU A 70 12.19 0.49 -7.34
N ALA A 71 11.13 0.99 -7.99
CA ALA A 71 11.08 1.14 -9.43
C ALA A 71 12.18 2.08 -9.98
N GLU A 72 12.42 3.20 -9.29
CA GLU A 72 13.50 4.15 -9.62
C GLU A 72 14.87 3.50 -9.46
N ARG A 73 15.13 2.82 -8.35
CA ARG A 73 16.41 2.15 -8.07
C ARG A 73 16.75 1.06 -9.09
N GLU A 74 15.74 0.35 -9.57
CA GLU A 74 15.89 -0.67 -10.59
C GLU A 74 15.98 -0.10 -12.01
N GLY A 75 15.85 1.22 -12.17
CA GLY A 75 15.90 1.90 -13.48
C GLY A 75 14.71 1.58 -14.39
N LEU A 76 13.58 1.17 -13.80
CA LEU A 76 12.38 0.78 -14.57
C LEU A 76 11.57 1.97 -15.05
N VAL A 77 11.67 3.09 -14.33
CA VAL A 77 10.91 4.32 -14.58
C VAL A 77 11.73 5.55 -14.21
N LYS A 78 11.38 6.70 -14.78
CA LYS A 78 12.03 8.00 -14.49
C LYS A 78 11.38 8.71 -13.30
N ASP A 79 10.07 8.53 -13.14
CA ASP A 79 9.29 9.18 -12.10
C ASP A 79 8.03 8.37 -11.74
N CYS A 80 7.34 8.82 -10.70
CA CYS A 80 6.13 8.15 -10.23
C CYS A 80 4.94 8.27 -11.19
N VAL A 81 4.96 9.24 -12.09
CA VAL A 81 3.90 9.42 -13.11
C VAL A 81 4.05 8.33 -14.16
N GLU A 82 5.28 8.13 -14.67
CA GLU A 82 5.58 7.07 -15.62
C GLU A 82 5.25 5.68 -15.06
N LEU A 83 5.61 5.42 -13.80
CA LEU A 83 5.24 4.17 -13.12
C LEU A 83 3.72 3.95 -13.13
N LYS A 84 2.99 4.98 -12.75
CA LYS A 84 1.53 4.92 -12.73
C LYS A 84 0.94 4.68 -14.11
N GLU A 85 1.44 5.38 -15.13
CA GLU A 85 0.97 5.23 -16.51
C GLU A 85 1.22 3.84 -17.07
N ILE A 86 2.38 3.22 -16.78
CA ILE A 86 2.68 1.87 -17.20
C ILE A 86 1.67 0.88 -16.61
N VAL A 87 1.46 0.95 -15.29
CA VAL A 87 0.56 0.02 -14.62
C VAL A 87 -0.90 0.25 -15.03
N LEU A 88 -1.33 1.50 -15.16
CA LEU A 88 -2.69 1.80 -15.66
C LEU A 88 -2.91 1.29 -17.08
N ARG A 89 -1.94 1.44 -17.97
CA ARG A 89 -2.03 0.90 -19.33
C ARG A 89 -2.18 -0.61 -19.33
N ASN A 90 -1.45 -1.32 -18.46
CA ASN A 90 -1.60 -2.77 -18.30
C ASN A 90 -3.00 -3.14 -17.78
N CYS A 91 -3.55 -2.36 -16.86
CA CYS A 91 -4.92 -2.54 -16.38
C CYS A 91 -5.96 -2.31 -17.48
N GLU A 92 -5.81 -1.24 -18.25
CA GLU A 92 -6.70 -0.94 -19.38
C GLU A 92 -6.65 -2.04 -20.44
N GLN A 93 -5.46 -2.53 -20.77
CA GLN A 93 -5.30 -3.64 -21.70
C GLN A 93 -5.96 -4.92 -21.19
N PHE A 94 -5.82 -5.24 -19.91
CA PHE A 94 -6.53 -6.34 -19.26
C PHE A 94 -8.05 -6.18 -19.41
N MET A 95 -8.60 -5.02 -19.01
CA MET A 95 -10.03 -4.74 -19.10
C MET A 95 -10.56 -4.90 -20.54
N GLN A 96 -9.86 -4.34 -21.53
CA GLN A 96 -10.22 -4.46 -22.94
C GLN A 96 -10.20 -5.91 -23.43
N THR A 97 -9.17 -6.66 -23.06
CA THR A 97 -9.02 -8.07 -23.49
C THR A 97 -10.11 -8.95 -22.90
N GLN A 98 -10.56 -8.68 -21.68
CA GLN A 98 -11.57 -9.47 -20.99
C GLN A 98 -13.01 -9.00 -21.22
N GLN A 99 -13.22 -7.81 -21.84
CA GLN A 99 -14.54 -7.20 -22.03
C GLN A 99 -15.56 -8.09 -22.76
N ASN A 100 -15.08 -8.97 -23.66
CA ASN A 100 -15.94 -9.90 -24.40
C ASN A 100 -15.93 -11.32 -23.79
N GLY A 101 -15.32 -11.49 -22.62
CA GLY A 101 -15.26 -12.76 -21.90
C GLY A 101 -16.50 -13.00 -21.04
N SER A 102 -16.46 -14.14 -20.33
CA SER A 102 -17.50 -14.52 -19.36
C SER A 102 -17.19 -14.07 -17.92
N LEU A 103 -16.10 -13.34 -17.71
CA LEU A 103 -15.72 -12.85 -16.40
C LEU A 103 -16.45 -11.55 -16.07
N GLU A 104 -16.96 -11.43 -14.85
CA GLU A 104 -17.38 -10.15 -14.29
C GLU A 104 -16.14 -9.33 -14.01
N LEU A 105 -16.05 -8.14 -14.59
CA LEU A 105 -14.90 -7.26 -14.43
C LEU A 105 -15.12 -6.31 -13.27
N PRO A 106 -14.05 -5.86 -12.57
CA PRO A 106 -14.18 -4.87 -11.51
C PRO A 106 -14.72 -3.56 -12.06
N ASP A 107 -15.53 -2.88 -11.26
CA ASP A 107 -16.05 -1.54 -11.58
C ASP A 107 -14.92 -0.51 -11.65
N GLU A 108 -13.87 -0.71 -10.81
CA GLU A 108 -12.75 0.21 -10.69
C GLU A 108 -11.43 -0.50 -10.39
N ILE A 109 -10.34 -0.05 -11.04
CA ILE A 109 -8.96 -0.41 -10.70
C ILE A 109 -8.21 0.86 -10.37
N CYS A 110 -7.73 0.98 -9.13
CA CYS A 110 -6.96 2.14 -8.65
C CYS A 110 -5.48 1.79 -8.50
N VAL A 111 -4.59 2.65 -9.01
CA VAL A 111 -3.14 2.55 -8.80
C VAL A 111 -2.70 3.61 -7.80
N ILE A 112 -2.19 3.16 -6.65
CA ILE A 112 -1.67 4.00 -5.57
C ILE A 112 -0.16 3.79 -5.48
N ILE A 113 0.59 4.87 -5.51
CA ILE A 113 2.04 4.84 -5.39
C ILE A 113 2.42 5.52 -4.09
N ALA A 114 3.10 4.78 -3.20
CA ALA A 114 3.81 5.38 -2.09
C ALA A 114 4.95 6.24 -2.67
N ASP A 115 5.06 7.49 -2.25
CA ASP A 115 5.96 8.48 -2.85
C ASP A 115 7.43 8.01 -2.81
N LYS A 116 7.80 7.33 -1.76
CA LYS A 116 9.10 6.66 -1.63
C LYS A 116 8.91 5.16 -1.43
N THR A 117 8.51 4.79 -0.23
CA THR A 117 8.21 3.41 0.14
C THR A 117 7.00 3.36 1.06
N TYR A 118 6.40 2.19 1.21
CA TYR A 118 5.30 1.94 2.13
C TYR A 118 5.59 2.44 3.57
N GLU A 119 6.85 2.36 4.02
CA GLU A 119 7.24 2.83 5.35
C GLU A 119 6.99 4.31 5.56
N SER A 120 6.89 5.13 4.52
CA SER A 120 6.49 6.55 4.65
C SER A 120 5.10 6.69 5.26
N TRP A 121 4.20 5.75 4.98
CA TRP A 121 2.86 5.73 5.57
C TRP A 121 2.90 5.47 7.08
N ILE A 122 3.80 4.59 7.51
CA ILE A 122 4.05 4.34 8.94
C ILE A 122 4.66 5.58 9.61
N CYS A 123 5.64 6.22 8.94
CA CYS A 123 6.24 7.47 9.42
C CYS A 123 5.21 8.59 9.58
N ALA A 124 4.15 8.60 8.79
CA ALA A 124 3.11 9.61 8.84
C ALA A 124 2.37 9.68 10.19
N ASP A 125 2.36 8.58 10.94
CA ASP A 125 1.82 8.56 12.31
C ASP A 125 2.91 8.60 13.38
N TYR A 126 3.97 9.36 13.14
CA TYR A 126 5.15 9.46 14.02
C TYR A 126 4.81 9.78 15.48
N GLU A 127 3.76 10.53 15.74
CA GLU A 127 3.33 10.83 17.11
C GLU A 127 2.87 9.57 17.85
N ASN A 128 2.12 8.70 17.17
CA ASN A 128 1.65 7.46 17.77
C ASN A 128 2.77 6.42 17.91
N LEU A 129 3.82 6.51 17.08
CA LEU A 129 5.00 5.67 17.25
C LEU A 129 5.67 5.89 18.62
N LYS A 130 5.54 7.09 19.21
CA LYS A 130 6.04 7.38 20.58
C LYS A 130 5.37 6.51 21.65
N THR A 131 4.16 6.04 21.40
CA THR A 131 3.41 5.18 22.33
C THR A 131 3.57 3.69 22.04
N ASN A 132 4.14 3.35 20.88
CA ASN A 132 4.32 1.97 20.46
C ASN A 132 5.58 1.38 21.13
N PRO A 133 5.47 0.23 21.84
CA PRO A 133 6.59 -0.33 22.61
C PRO A 133 7.78 -0.80 21.77
N LEU A 134 7.64 -0.87 20.44
CA LEU A 134 8.76 -1.18 19.55
C LEU A 134 9.70 0.02 19.34
N PHE A 135 9.24 1.24 19.62
CA PHE A 135 9.97 2.48 19.35
C PHE A 135 10.47 3.15 20.62
N ASN A 136 11.60 3.83 20.50
CA ASN A 136 12.13 4.67 21.55
C ASN A 136 11.54 6.09 21.41
N ALA A 137 10.59 6.42 22.26
CA ALA A 137 9.90 7.73 22.23
C ALA A 137 10.88 8.92 22.29
N ALA A 138 11.98 8.82 23.04
CA ALA A 138 12.97 9.87 23.17
C ALA A 138 13.73 10.15 21.87
N LYS A 139 13.78 9.20 20.95
CA LYS A 139 14.40 9.36 19.63
C LYS A 139 13.48 10.03 18.60
N ILE A 140 12.17 10.16 18.88
CA ILE A 140 11.19 10.75 17.95
C ILE A 140 10.91 12.18 18.43
N THR A 141 11.72 13.10 17.98
CA THR A 141 11.66 14.53 18.37
C THR A 141 11.09 15.43 17.29
N GLU A 142 10.99 14.90 16.07
CA GLU A 142 10.57 15.63 14.89
C GLU A 142 9.06 15.93 14.89
N ASN A 143 8.69 16.94 14.12
CA ASN A 143 7.30 17.29 13.83
C ASN A 143 7.20 17.58 12.33
N PHE A 144 6.62 16.66 11.59
CA PHE A 144 6.52 16.73 10.15
C PHE A 144 5.20 17.37 9.69
N THR A 145 5.29 18.16 8.64
CA THR A 145 4.12 18.65 7.89
C THR A 145 3.75 17.66 6.79
N ASN A 146 4.75 17.17 6.05
CA ASN A 146 4.58 16.19 4.98
C ASN A 146 5.76 15.20 4.98
N VAL A 147 5.55 14.00 5.50
CA VAL A 147 6.60 12.97 5.61
C VAL A 147 7.11 12.51 4.24
N ASP A 148 6.26 12.57 3.21
CA ASP A 148 6.65 12.16 1.86
C ASP A 148 7.78 13.05 1.30
N GLU A 149 7.83 14.32 1.71
CA GLU A 149 8.86 15.28 1.32
C GLU A 149 10.02 15.34 2.32
N GLU A 150 9.70 15.37 3.62
CA GLU A 150 10.65 15.68 4.69
C GLU A 150 11.50 14.48 5.13
N ILE A 151 11.05 13.23 4.92
CA ILE A 151 11.83 12.05 5.26
C ILE A 151 12.46 11.44 3.99
N PRO A 152 13.76 11.66 3.75
CA PRO A 152 14.41 11.16 2.53
C PRO A 152 14.46 9.64 2.43
N ASN A 153 14.57 8.94 3.57
CA ASN A 153 14.62 7.48 3.63
C ASN A 153 13.76 6.96 4.80
N PRO A 154 12.48 6.65 4.53
CA PRO A 154 11.53 6.18 5.55
C PRO A 154 11.99 4.93 6.29
N CYS A 155 12.55 3.93 5.58
CA CYS A 155 13.05 2.70 6.19
C CYS A 155 14.17 2.99 7.20
N SER A 156 15.15 3.80 6.81
CA SER A 156 16.26 4.17 7.70
C SER A 156 15.79 5.02 8.87
N TRP A 157 14.85 5.93 8.64
CA TRP A 157 14.27 6.74 9.70
C TRP A 157 13.58 5.86 10.74
N LEU A 158 12.66 4.98 10.32
CA LEU A 158 12.00 4.04 11.23
C LEU A 158 13.00 3.18 12.00
N GLN A 159 13.99 2.60 11.31
CA GLN A 159 15.01 1.78 11.95
C GLN A 159 15.79 2.56 13.03
N SER A 160 16.10 3.83 12.78
CA SER A 160 16.80 4.69 13.75
C SER A 160 15.98 5.00 15.01
N LYS A 161 14.64 4.89 14.94
CA LYS A 161 13.72 5.17 16.04
C LYS A 161 13.35 3.94 16.87
N LEU A 162 13.69 2.75 16.42
CA LEU A 162 13.42 1.52 17.16
C LEU A 162 14.20 1.44 18.48
N ASN A 163 13.67 0.64 19.40
CA ASN A 163 14.42 0.16 20.54
C ASN A 163 15.54 -0.80 20.07
N GLU A 164 16.54 -0.97 20.92
CA GLU A 164 17.62 -1.93 20.67
C GLU A 164 17.01 -3.33 20.49
N ASP A 165 17.63 -4.14 19.62
CA ASP A 165 17.22 -5.50 19.29
C ASP A 165 15.87 -5.68 18.56
N ILE A 166 15.22 -4.61 18.12
CA ILE A 166 14.01 -4.72 17.31
C ILE A 166 14.34 -4.73 15.81
N ASP A 167 13.86 -5.78 15.13
CA ASP A 167 13.97 -5.92 13.68
C ASP A 167 12.59 -5.70 13.02
N MET A 168 12.48 -4.64 12.21
CA MET A 168 11.27 -4.37 11.41
C MET A 168 11.05 -5.38 10.28
N LYS A 169 12.05 -6.19 9.92
CA LYS A 169 11.86 -7.27 8.94
C LYS A 169 11.04 -8.42 9.50
N ALA A 170 10.98 -8.55 10.84
CA ALA A 170 10.17 -9.57 11.48
C ALA A 170 8.66 -9.28 11.26
N ARG A 171 7.95 -10.27 10.71
CA ARG A 171 6.50 -10.21 10.41
C ARG A 171 5.67 -9.70 11.60
N ALA A 172 5.96 -10.22 12.80
CA ALA A 172 5.22 -9.85 14.01
C ALA A 172 5.36 -8.35 14.34
N ASN A 173 6.53 -7.75 14.10
CA ASN A 173 6.77 -6.34 14.38
C ASN A 173 6.06 -5.45 13.36
N ARG A 174 6.11 -5.78 12.07
CA ARG A 174 5.36 -5.06 11.03
C ARG A 174 3.86 -5.03 11.35
N LYS A 175 3.32 -6.18 11.70
CA LYS A 175 1.89 -6.30 12.07
C LYS A 175 1.52 -5.45 13.28
N LYS A 176 2.36 -5.47 14.34
CA LYS A 176 2.15 -4.64 15.54
C LYS A 176 2.14 -3.14 15.21
N VAL A 177 3.06 -2.69 14.36
CA VAL A 177 3.13 -1.28 13.95
C VAL A 177 1.89 -0.89 13.14
N ALA A 178 1.50 -1.70 12.16
CA ALA A 178 0.29 -1.44 11.36
C ALA A 178 -0.99 -1.41 12.24
N GLN A 179 -1.05 -2.27 13.25
CA GLN A 179 -2.16 -2.30 14.20
C GLN A 179 -2.27 -1.05 15.08
N THR A 180 -1.21 -0.30 15.25
CA THR A 180 -1.25 0.95 16.04
C THR A 180 -1.49 2.19 15.17
N LEU A 181 -1.25 2.13 13.85
CA LEU A 181 -1.43 3.26 12.93
C LEU A 181 -2.83 3.89 13.09
N ARG A 182 -2.87 5.22 13.15
CA ARG A 182 -4.10 6.02 13.10
C ARG A 182 -4.29 6.57 11.68
N PRO A 183 -5.15 5.92 10.84
CA PRO A 183 -5.23 6.26 9.42
C PRO A 183 -5.60 7.71 9.14
N ASP A 184 -6.56 8.27 9.89
CA ASP A 184 -7.00 9.66 9.71
C ASP A 184 -5.86 10.65 9.97
N PHE A 185 -5.06 10.41 11.01
CA PHE A 185 -3.91 11.26 11.30
C PHE A 185 -2.84 11.10 10.23
N ALA A 186 -2.48 9.87 9.86
CA ALA A 186 -1.49 9.61 8.83
C ALA A 186 -1.86 10.25 7.49
N ALA A 187 -3.15 10.26 7.12
CA ALA A 187 -3.64 10.92 5.92
C ALA A 187 -3.43 12.45 5.92
N THR A 188 -3.30 13.08 7.09
CA THR A 188 -2.95 14.51 7.18
C THR A 188 -1.47 14.77 6.94
N LYS A 189 -0.60 13.78 7.14
CA LYS A 189 0.85 13.89 7.14
C LYS A 189 1.55 13.23 5.93
N SER A 190 0.85 12.43 5.15
CA SER A 190 1.35 11.82 3.92
C SER A 190 0.34 12.01 2.78
N ARG A 191 0.80 12.62 1.69
CA ARG A 191 -0.02 12.82 0.48
C ARG A 191 -0.33 11.49 -0.21
N SER A 192 0.65 10.59 -0.26
CA SER A 192 0.47 9.27 -0.88
C SER A 192 -0.48 8.40 -0.05
N PHE A 193 -0.35 8.41 1.28
CA PHE A 193 -1.29 7.70 2.15
C PHE A 193 -2.69 8.28 2.10
N ARG A 194 -2.86 9.61 2.01
CA ARG A 194 -4.17 10.25 1.87
C ARG A 194 -4.91 9.79 0.62
N LYS A 195 -4.20 9.53 -0.50
CA LYS A 195 -4.79 8.93 -1.69
C LYS A 195 -5.29 7.51 -1.40
N PHE A 196 -4.46 6.69 -0.78
CA PHE A 196 -4.85 5.33 -0.36
C PHE A 196 -6.06 5.36 0.58
N HIS A 197 -6.01 6.18 1.62
CA HIS A 197 -7.10 6.35 2.58
C HIS A 197 -8.42 6.71 1.89
N LYS A 198 -8.40 7.69 0.97
CA LYS A 198 -9.56 8.10 0.19
C LYS A 198 -10.14 6.94 -0.63
N GLU A 199 -9.29 6.18 -1.31
CA GLU A 199 -9.76 5.06 -2.13
C GLU A 199 -10.38 3.93 -1.31
N VAL A 200 -9.86 3.69 -0.10
CA VAL A 200 -10.44 2.72 0.84
C VAL A 200 -11.73 3.25 1.44
N THR A 201 -11.81 4.54 1.79
CA THR A 201 -13.04 5.15 2.36
C THR A 201 -14.20 5.14 1.38
N ASN A 202 -13.93 5.29 0.08
CA ASN A 202 -14.94 5.38 -0.97
C ASN A 202 -15.45 4.00 -1.46
N ILE A 203 -15.28 2.96 -0.67
CA ILE A 203 -15.85 1.65 -0.99
C ILE A 203 -17.32 1.63 -0.55
N ASN A 204 -18.19 1.39 -1.48
CA ASN A 204 -19.62 1.19 -1.17
C ASN A 204 -19.81 -0.26 -0.71
N VAL A 205 -19.80 -0.49 0.58
CA VAL A 205 -20.23 -1.79 1.13
C VAL A 205 -21.75 -1.83 1.07
N ALA A 206 -22.29 -2.68 0.20
CA ALA A 206 -23.72 -2.91 0.08
C ALA A 206 -24.25 -3.76 1.23
#